data_2bba0f1d58c8a80ca544eec18030547a
#
_entry.id   2bba0f1d58c8a80ca544eec18030547a
#
_cell.length_a   1.000
_cell.length_b   1.000
_cell.length_c   1.000
_cell.angle_alpha   90.00
_cell.angle_beta   90.00
_cell.angle_gamma   90.00
#
_symmetry.space_group_name_H-M   'P 1'
#
loop_
_entity.id
_entity.type
_entity.pdbx_description
1 polymer ?
#
loop_
_entity_poly.entity_id
_entity_poly.type
_entity_poly.pdbx_seq_one_letter_code
_entity_poly.pdbx_strand_id
1 'polypeptide(L)'
;MNDKRKDKSINTHLQYLLKVIGGKWKLPILCILTKKEVVRFNELKRELNGITNMSLSNCLQELEQYKIVKRIQYLEMPPRVEYSLTENSKKLIPSLKGLSDWAKEQIEINDED
;
A
#
# COMPACT_ATOMS: atom_id res chain seq x y z
N MET A 1 -23.02 -16.42 21.96
CA MET A 1 -23.22 -15.42 20.91
C MET A 1 -22.40 -14.17 21.10
N ASN A 2 -22.30 -13.65 22.28
CA ASN A 2 -21.50 -12.46 22.53
C ASN A 2 -20.02 -12.70 22.33
N ASP A 3 -19.55 -13.89 22.64
CA ASP A 3 -18.14 -14.26 22.45
C ASP A 3 -17.77 -14.30 20.98
N LYS A 4 -18.70 -14.75 20.14
CA LYS A 4 -18.51 -14.75 18.70
C LYS A 4 -18.37 -13.34 18.14
N ARG A 5 -19.03 -12.35 18.77
CA ARG A 5 -18.91 -10.95 18.32
C ARG A 5 -17.55 -10.36 18.62
N LYS A 6 -16.96 -10.70 19.78
CA LYS A 6 -15.63 -10.22 20.14
C LYS A 6 -14.58 -10.81 19.24
N ASP A 7 -14.62 -12.13 19.04
CA ASP A 7 -13.70 -12.81 18.13
C ASP A 7 -13.90 -12.31 16.70
N LYS A 8 -15.16 -12.11 16.33
CA LYS A 8 -15.53 -11.61 15.02
C LYS A 8 -15.00 -10.20 14.79
N SER A 9 -14.93 -9.38 15.83
CA SER A 9 -14.43 -8.02 15.74
C SER A 9 -12.95 -8.00 15.33
N ILE A 10 -12.11 -8.75 16.04
CA ILE A 10 -10.67 -8.81 15.73
C ILE A 10 -10.45 -9.43 14.36
N ASN A 11 -11.10 -10.57 14.10
CA ASN A 11 -10.97 -11.25 12.82
C ASN A 11 -11.46 -10.39 11.66
N THR A 12 -12.56 -9.68 11.87
CA THR A 12 -13.12 -8.81 10.84
C THR A 12 -12.16 -7.68 10.51
N HIS A 13 -11.54 -7.07 11.51
CA HIS A 13 -10.58 -5.99 11.28
C HIS A 13 -9.34 -6.49 10.55
N LEU A 14 -8.82 -7.63 10.96
CA LEU A 14 -7.64 -8.22 10.31
C LEU A 14 -7.96 -8.68 8.89
N GLN A 15 -9.13 -9.27 8.67
CA GLN A 15 -9.54 -9.67 7.33
C GLN A 15 -9.67 -8.47 6.40
N TYR A 16 -10.26 -7.39 6.92
CA TYR A 16 -10.37 -6.16 6.15
C TYR A 16 -8.99 -5.60 5.80
N LEU A 17 -8.10 -5.53 6.79
CA LEU A 17 -6.75 -5.04 6.60
C LEU A 17 -6.02 -5.83 5.51
N LEU A 18 -6.08 -7.17 5.58
CA LEU A 18 -5.44 -8.03 4.60
C LEU A 18 -6.04 -7.85 3.21
N LYS A 19 -7.34 -7.60 3.14
CA LYS A 19 -8.01 -7.34 1.88
C LYS A 19 -7.51 -6.05 1.25
N VAL A 20 -7.32 -5.02 2.07
CA VAL A 20 -6.92 -3.69 1.61
C VAL A 20 -5.44 -3.63 1.25
N ILE A 21 -4.57 -4.16 2.10
CA ILE A 21 -3.12 -4.02 1.95
C ILE A 21 -2.37 -5.34 1.81
N GLY A 22 -3.10 -6.45 1.76
CA GLY A 22 -2.46 -7.76 1.63
C GLY A 22 -1.93 -8.01 0.22
N GLY A 23 -1.18 -9.08 0.09
CA GLY A 23 -0.54 -9.45 -1.16
C GLY A 23 0.89 -8.94 -1.23
N LYS A 24 1.52 -9.22 -2.35
CA LYS A 24 2.95 -8.96 -2.53
C LYS A 24 3.28 -7.49 -2.77
N TRP A 25 2.40 -6.76 -3.47
CA TRP A 25 2.77 -5.49 -4.06
C TRP A 25 2.17 -4.24 -3.40
N LYS A 26 1.06 -4.39 -2.66
CA LYS A 26 0.37 -3.20 -2.13
C LYS A 26 1.19 -2.44 -1.10
N LEU A 27 1.80 -3.13 -0.14
CA LEU A 27 2.66 -2.46 0.85
C LEU A 27 3.85 -1.75 0.21
N PRO A 28 4.58 -2.36 -0.72
CA PRO A 28 5.64 -1.64 -1.44
C PRO A 28 5.13 -0.39 -2.16
N ILE A 29 3.96 -0.46 -2.79
CA ILE A 29 3.36 0.71 -3.44
C ILE A 29 3.12 1.83 -2.43
N LEU A 30 2.53 1.50 -1.28
CA LEU A 30 2.27 2.48 -0.23
C LEU A 30 3.56 3.10 0.30
N CYS A 31 4.61 2.31 0.44
CA CYS A 31 5.90 2.83 0.88
C CYS A 31 6.46 3.85 -0.10
N ILE A 32 6.37 3.57 -1.40
CA ILE A 32 6.83 4.50 -2.42
C ILE A 32 6.03 5.79 -2.38
N LEU A 33 4.71 5.69 -2.27
CA LEU A 33 3.84 6.86 -2.21
C LEU A 33 4.06 7.69 -0.96
N THR A 34 4.48 7.05 0.14
CA THR A 34 4.85 7.77 1.36
C THR A 34 6.08 8.64 1.14
N LYS A 35 7.05 8.13 0.41
CA LYS A 35 8.33 8.83 0.19
C LYS A 35 8.24 9.91 -0.87
N LYS A 36 7.50 9.65 -1.95
CA LYS A 36 7.49 10.53 -3.13
C LYS A 36 6.27 11.42 -3.24
N GLU A 37 5.27 11.21 -2.42
CA GLU A 37 4.01 11.93 -2.40
C GLU A 37 3.16 11.74 -3.66
N VAL A 38 3.70 12.03 -4.83
CA VAL A 38 2.99 11.90 -6.11
C VAL A 38 3.85 11.09 -7.05
N VAL A 39 3.29 10.04 -7.65
CA VAL A 39 4.02 9.23 -8.63
C VAL A 39 3.12 8.86 -9.79
N ARG A 40 3.78 8.58 -10.92
CA ARG A 40 3.12 8.09 -12.12
C ARG A 40 3.26 6.58 -12.21
N PHE A 41 2.42 5.99 -13.04
CA PHE A 41 2.41 4.54 -13.24
C PHE A 41 3.79 3.97 -13.58
N ASN A 42 4.47 4.60 -14.54
CA ASN A 42 5.76 4.09 -15.00
C ASN A 42 6.86 4.22 -13.93
N GLU A 43 6.77 5.22 -13.07
CA GLU A 43 7.69 5.34 -11.95
C GLU A 43 7.51 4.19 -10.97
N LEU A 44 6.24 3.89 -10.63
CA LEU A 44 5.93 2.77 -9.75
C LEU A 44 6.44 1.47 -10.36
N LYS A 45 6.21 1.29 -11.65
CA LYS A 45 6.64 0.07 -12.34
C LYS A 45 8.15 -0.12 -12.29
N ARG A 46 8.90 0.96 -12.46
CA ARG A 46 10.36 0.90 -12.39
C ARG A 46 10.86 0.53 -11.00
N GLU A 47 10.25 1.10 -9.97
CA GLU A 47 10.67 0.85 -8.60
C GLU A 47 10.22 -0.51 -8.07
N LEU A 48 9.11 -1.02 -8.59
CA LEU A 48 8.61 -2.34 -8.20
C LEU A 48 9.15 -3.39 -9.17
N ASN A 49 10.39 -3.73 -8.96
CA ASN A 49 11.09 -4.64 -9.86
C ASN A 49 10.35 -5.98 -10.03
N GLY A 50 10.00 -6.29 -11.27
CA GLY A 50 9.35 -7.54 -11.61
C GLY A 50 7.84 -7.51 -11.65
N ILE A 51 7.20 -6.39 -11.30
CA ILE A 51 5.74 -6.32 -11.37
C ILE A 51 5.29 -6.19 -12.84
N THR A 52 4.20 -6.89 -13.18
CA THR A 52 3.61 -6.75 -14.52
C THR A 52 2.68 -5.55 -14.56
N ASN A 53 2.42 -5.06 -15.78
CA ASN A 53 1.46 -3.96 -15.97
C ASN A 53 0.09 -4.33 -15.39
N MET A 54 -0.35 -5.57 -15.63
CA MET A 54 -1.64 -6.03 -15.13
C MET A 54 -1.69 -6.04 -13.61
N SER A 55 -0.66 -6.58 -12.97
CA SER A 55 -0.61 -6.64 -11.51
C SER A 55 -0.60 -5.24 -10.90
N LEU A 56 0.18 -4.32 -11.47
CA LEU A 56 0.23 -2.94 -10.98
C LEU A 56 -1.12 -2.25 -11.16
N SER A 57 -1.73 -2.37 -12.34
CA SER A 57 -3.06 -1.81 -12.58
C SER A 57 -4.09 -2.32 -11.59
N ASN A 58 -4.09 -3.64 -11.37
CA ASN A 58 -5.06 -4.25 -10.45
C ASN A 58 -4.84 -3.77 -9.03
N CYS A 59 -3.59 -3.69 -8.57
CA CYS A 59 -3.28 -3.19 -7.24
C CYS A 59 -3.73 -1.75 -7.06
N LEU A 60 -3.44 -0.90 -8.04
CA LEU A 60 -3.83 0.51 -7.96
C LEU A 60 -5.35 0.68 -7.97
N GLN A 61 -6.06 -0.10 -8.80
CA GLN A 61 -7.52 -0.06 -8.81
C GLN A 61 -8.11 -0.47 -7.47
N GLU A 62 -7.59 -1.53 -6.87
CA GLU A 62 -8.06 -1.97 -5.56
C GLU A 62 -7.77 -0.94 -4.47
N LEU A 63 -6.56 -0.38 -4.47
CA LEU A 63 -6.20 0.66 -3.50
C LEU A 63 -7.06 1.90 -3.67
N GLU A 64 -7.40 2.27 -4.90
CA GLU A 64 -8.30 3.38 -5.17
C GLU A 64 -9.71 3.06 -4.69
N GLN A 65 -10.17 1.85 -4.94
CA GLN A 65 -11.50 1.39 -4.52
C GLN A 65 -11.68 1.50 -3.01
N TYR A 66 -10.64 1.15 -2.24
CA TYR A 66 -10.65 1.26 -0.78
C TYR A 66 -10.29 2.65 -0.28
N LYS A 67 -10.13 3.60 -1.20
CA LYS A 67 -9.81 4.99 -0.88
C LYS A 67 -8.48 5.16 -0.13
N ILE A 68 -7.56 4.28 -0.42
CA ILE A 68 -6.19 4.38 0.09
C ILE A 68 -5.35 5.27 -0.84
N VAL A 69 -5.59 5.14 -2.14
CA VAL A 69 -4.86 5.85 -3.18
C VAL A 69 -5.85 6.73 -3.95
N LYS A 70 -5.39 7.91 -4.28
CA LYS A 70 -6.11 8.86 -5.11
C LYS A 70 -5.47 8.89 -6.49
N ARG A 71 -6.30 8.78 -7.52
CA ARG A 71 -5.86 8.84 -8.91
C ARG A 71 -6.37 10.13 -9.53
N ILE A 72 -5.47 10.94 -10.05
CA ILE A 72 -5.84 12.18 -10.71
C ILE A 72 -5.38 12.14 -12.15
N GLN A 73 -6.32 12.32 -13.07
CA GLN A 73 -6.02 12.39 -14.49
C GLN A 73 -6.01 13.84 -14.94
N TYR A 74 -4.93 14.25 -15.59
CA TYR A 74 -4.80 15.59 -16.14
C TYR A 74 -5.02 15.54 -17.64
N LEU A 75 -5.97 16.32 -18.13
CA LEU A 75 -6.29 16.40 -19.55
C LEU A 75 -5.32 17.38 -20.21
N GLU A 76 -4.14 16.89 -20.46
CA GLU A 76 -3.05 17.64 -21.08
C GLU A 76 -2.60 16.92 -22.34
N MET A 77 -1.67 17.49 -23.06
CA MET A 77 -1.04 16.86 -24.22
C MET A 77 0.47 16.77 -23.98
N PRO A 78 1.01 15.60 -23.67
CA PRO A 78 0.31 14.32 -23.52
C PRO A 78 -0.47 14.25 -22.20
N PRO A 79 -1.50 13.40 -22.13
CA PRO A 79 -2.25 13.20 -20.88
C PRO A 79 -1.36 12.54 -19.83
N ARG A 80 -1.63 12.84 -18.56
CA ARG A 80 -0.90 12.21 -17.49
C ARG A 80 -1.83 11.81 -16.36
N VAL A 81 -1.45 10.76 -15.64
CA VAL A 81 -2.17 10.27 -14.47
C VAL A 81 -1.19 10.22 -13.30
N GLU A 82 -1.63 10.75 -12.17
CA GLU A 82 -0.83 10.78 -10.96
C GLU A 82 -1.53 10.03 -9.84
N TYR A 83 -0.74 9.33 -9.05
CA TYR A 83 -1.21 8.57 -7.88
C TYR A 83 -0.61 9.16 -6.62
N SER A 84 -1.41 9.25 -5.58
CA SER A 84 -0.99 9.74 -4.27
C SER A 84 -1.83 9.10 -3.18
N LEU A 85 -1.36 9.19 -1.94
CA LEU A 85 -2.13 8.71 -0.79
C LEU A 85 -3.27 9.69 -0.50
N THR A 86 -4.41 9.13 -0.05
CA THR A 86 -5.50 9.97 0.45
C THR A 86 -5.13 10.49 1.84
N GLU A 87 -5.79 11.55 2.29
CA GLU A 87 -5.57 12.07 3.64
C GLU A 87 -5.84 11.01 4.70
N ASN A 88 -6.90 10.21 4.51
CA ASN A 88 -7.22 9.15 5.45
C ASN A 88 -6.11 8.10 5.52
N SER A 89 -5.57 7.70 4.38
CA SER A 89 -4.55 6.65 4.35
C SER A 89 -3.20 7.11 4.92
N LYS A 90 -2.96 8.41 4.98
CA LYS A 90 -1.74 8.93 5.61
C LYS A 90 -1.67 8.57 7.09
N LYS A 91 -2.79 8.27 7.71
CA LYS A 91 -2.83 7.79 9.09
C LYS A 91 -2.16 6.43 9.26
N LEU A 92 -2.02 5.67 8.18
CA LEU A 92 -1.34 4.38 8.21
C LEU A 92 0.18 4.51 8.26
N ILE A 93 0.72 5.66 7.88
CA ILE A 93 2.18 5.85 7.74
C ILE A 93 2.95 5.48 9.00
N PRO A 94 2.58 5.96 10.22
CA PRO A 94 3.33 5.58 11.42
C PRO A 94 3.34 4.08 11.67
N SER A 95 2.22 3.40 11.40
CA SER A 95 2.15 1.94 11.57
C SER A 95 3.03 1.22 10.56
N LEU A 96 3.03 1.67 9.32
CA LEU A 96 3.88 1.10 8.28
C LEU A 96 5.36 1.28 8.62
N LYS A 97 5.72 2.46 9.11
CA LYS A 97 7.07 2.73 9.53
C LYS A 97 7.50 1.81 10.67
N GLY A 98 6.62 1.61 11.65
CA GLY A 98 6.89 0.70 12.77
C GLY A 98 7.14 -0.73 12.30
N LEU A 99 6.33 -1.22 11.39
CA LEU A 99 6.51 -2.55 10.83
C LEU A 99 7.83 -2.67 10.07
N SER A 100 8.16 -1.67 9.28
CA SER A 100 9.39 -1.64 8.51
C SER A 100 10.62 -1.59 9.42
N ASP A 101 10.57 -0.77 10.47
CA ASP A 101 11.66 -0.65 11.42
C ASP A 101 11.90 -1.97 12.15
N TRP A 102 10.82 -2.65 12.55
CA TRP A 102 10.93 -3.94 13.18
C TRP A 102 11.61 -4.96 12.25
N ALA A 103 11.17 -5.00 10.99
CA ALA A 103 11.74 -5.92 10.01
C ALA A 103 13.22 -5.65 9.76
N LYS A 104 13.58 -4.37 9.66
CA LYS A 104 14.98 -3.97 9.48
C LYS A 104 15.84 -4.47 10.63
N GLU A 105 15.37 -4.31 11.85
CA GLU A 105 16.06 -4.77 13.04
C GLU A 105 16.27 -6.28 13.00
N GLN A 106 15.25 -7.04 12.60
CA GLN A 106 15.36 -8.49 12.51
C GLN A 106 16.38 -8.92 11.46
N ILE A 107 16.41 -8.24 10.33
CA ILE A 107 17.37 -8.53 9.26
C ILE A 107 18.79 -8.28 9.77
N GLU A 108 19.03 -7.18 10.45
CA GLU A 108 20.33 -6.84 10.99
C GLU A 108 20.80 -7.88 12.02
N ILE A 109 19.91 -8.31 12.90
CA ILE A 109 20.22 -9.35 13.89
C ILE A 109 20.61 -10.66 13.19
N ASN A 110 19.87 -11.07 12.17
CA ASN A 110 20.14 -12.29 11.47
C ASN A 110 21.44 -12.24 10.66
N ASP A 111 21.78 -11.07 10.13
CA ASP A 111 23.02 -10.89 9.38
C ASP A 111 24.27 -10.96 10.26
N GLU A 112 24.14 -10.68 11.55
CA GLU A 112 25.25 -10.77 12.50
C GLU A 112 25.59 -12.22 12.86
N ASP A 113 24.64 -13.13 12.67
CA ASP A 113 24.85 -14.55 12.94
C ASP A 113 25.54 -15.24 11.77
#